data_6ce589496a0f2a2517ea9ab08c19f53c
#
_entry.id   6ce589496a0f2a2517ea9ab08c19f53c
#
_cell.length_a   1.000
_cell.length_b   1.000
_cell.length_c   1.000
_cell.angle_alpha   90.00
_cell.angle_beta   90.00
_cell.angle_gamma   90.00
#
_symmetry.space_group_name_H-M   'P 1'
#
loop_
_entity.id
_entity.type
_entity.pdbx_description
1 polymer ?
#
loop_
_entity_poly.entity_id
_entity_poly.type
_entity_poly.pdbx_seq_one_letter_code
_entity_poly.pdbx_strand_id
1 'polypeptide(L)'
;MRYTMILSVLILFAGCAATRSPTAGPAREALMNGYSTARVDFGIVVSDIDKAAQFYKNALGLVEVEGFDVPADMGRNSGLSDNQPFHVRVFKVADDENATQVKIMQFKGAPGKRVDNTFIHSSFGIRYLTFYVQDIAAAAERVRRAGGTVIANGPVELPKELAPGVFLAVVRDPDGNMVELVGPKKQ
;
A
#
# COMPACT_ATOMS: atom_id res chain seq x y z
N MET A 1 -16.16 64.75 42.34
CA MET A 1 -16.81 63.95 41.27
C MET A 1 -15.74 63.15 40.58
N ARG A 2 -15.65 61.86 40.85
CA ARG A 2 -14.73 60.92 40.21
C ARG A 2 -15.55 59.91 39.43
N TYR A 3 -15.44 59.91 38.10
CA TYR A 3 -16.05 58.93 37.23
C TYR A 3 -15.12 57.74 37.10
N THR A 4 -15.56 56.59 37.56
CA THR A 4 -14.89 55.30 37.40
C THR A 4 -15.33 54.67 36.07
N MET A 5 -14.39 54.53 35.15
CA MET A 5 -14.62 53.91 33.83
C MET A 5 -14.46 52.37 34.00
N ILE A 6 -15.52 51.62 33.83
CA ILE A 6 -15.51 50.16 33.84
C ILE A 6 -15.18 49.71 32.42
N LEU A 7 -14.03 49.07 32.26
CA LEU A 7 -13.57 48.46 31.00
C LEU A 7 -14.10 47.03 30.90
N SER A 8 -15.10 46.81 30.09
CA SER A 8 -15.62 45.47 29.79
C SER A 8 -14.71 44.77 28.81
N VAL A 9 -14.01 43.72 29.25
CA VAL A 9 -13.22 42.84 28.39
C VAL A 9 -14.17 41.82 27.76
N LEU A 10 -14.37 41.96 26.46
CA LEU A 10 -15.13 40.97 25.66
C LEU A 10 -14.19 39.82 25.29
N ILE A 11 -14.35 38.65 25.90
CA ILE A 11 -13.60 37.43 25.53
C ILE A 11 -14.35 36.79 24.36
N LEU A 12 -13.78 36.93 23.17
CA LEU A 12 -14.18 36.18 22.00
C LEU A 12 -13.69 34.73 22.12
N PHE A 13 -14.61 33.80 22.41
CA PHE A 13 -14.36 32.38 22.20
C PHE A 13 -14.31 32.10 20.70
N ALA A 14 -13.15 31.92 20.14
CA ALA A 14 -12.96 31.34 18.83
C ALA A 14 -13.31 29.85 18.92
N GLY A 15 -14.56 29.51 18.55
CA GLY A 15 -14.99 28.12 18.41
C GLY A 15 -14.17 27.45 17.30
N CYS A 16 -13.35 26.49 17.66
CA CYS A 16 -12.69 25.59 16.73
C CYS A 16 -13.79 24.75 16.05
N ALA A 17 -14.23 25.19 14.86
CA ALA A 17 -15.14 24.38 14.03
C ALA A 17 -14.33 23.17 13.55
N ALA A 18 -14.56 22.00 14.17
CA ALA A 18 -14.08 20.74 13.65
C ALA A 18 -14.68 20.59 12.23
N THR A 19 -13.84 20.67 11.22
CA THR A 19 -14.21 20.39 9.83
C THR A 19 -14.58 18.91 9.75
N ARG A 20 -15.88 18.62 9.81
CA ARG A 20 -16.41 17.30 9.47
C ARG A 20 -16.01 17.02 8.03
N SER A 21 -15.30 15.91 7.81
CA SER A 21 -15.09 15.35 6.48
C SER A 21 -16.45 15.24 5.79
N PRO A 22 -16.58 15.62 4.51
CA PRO A 22 -17.86 15.55 3.82
C PRO A 22 -18.34 14.10 3.82
N THR A 23 -19.48 13.85 4.45
CA THR A 23 -20.19 12.56 4.36
C THR A 23 -20.41 12.25 2.88
N ALA A 24 -20.00 11.05 2.46
CA ALA A 24 -20.19 10.59 1.10
C ALA A 24 -21.69 10.72 0.75
N GLY A 25 -22.00 11.52 -0.29
CA GLY A 25 -23.38 11.70 -0.72
C GLY A 25 -23.99 10.40 -1.26
N PRO A 26 -25.33 10.29 -1.34
CA PRO A 26 -26.05 9.07 -1.73
C PRO A 26 -25.64 8.50 -3.11
N ALA A 27 -25.15 9.33 -4.01
CA ALA A 27 -24.62 8.90 -5.31
C ALA A 27 -23.30 8.10 -5.17
N ARG A 28 -22.44 8.42 -4.20
CA ARG A 28 -21.21 7.68 -3.92
C ARG A 28 -21.50 6.34 -3.24
N GLU A 29 -22.50 6.32 -2.37
CA GLU A 29 -22.96 5.10 -1.69
C GLU A 29 -23.58 4.10 -2.69
N ALA A 30 -24.35 4.59 -3.68
CA ALA A 30 -24.91 3.76 -4.75
C ALA A 30 -23.84 3.15 -5.68
N LEU A 31 -22.71 3.86 -5.90
CA LEU A 31 -21.59 3.37 -6.72
C LEU A 31 -20.71 2.34 -5.99
N MET A 32 -20.77 2.28 -4.66
CA MET A 32 -19.95 1.35 -3.85
C MET A 32 -20.51 -0.08 -3.80
N ASN A 33 -21.74 -0.29 -4.27
CA ASN A 33 -22.37 -1.61 -4.37
C ASN A 33 -22.23 -2.47 -3.09
N GLY A 34 -22.43 -1.84 -1.91
CA GLY A 34 -22.31 -2.49 -0.60
C GLY A 34 -20.91 -2.53 0.00
N TYR A 35 -19.89 -2.03 -0.68
CA TYR A 35 -18.56 -1.88 -0.08
C TYR A 35 -18.47 -0.61 0.77
N SER A 36 -17.82 -0.71 1.94
CA SER A 36 -17.61 0.44 2.83
C SER A 36 -16.52 1.40 2.34
N THR A 37 -15.63 0.93 1.48
CA THR A 37 -14.51 1.70 0.90
C THR A 37 -14.12 1.13 -0.46
N ALA A 38 -13.55 1.97 -1.34
CA ALA A 38 -12.96 1.52 -2.60
C ALA A 38 -11.54 0.93 -2.42
N ARG A 39 -11.02 0.93 -1.18
CA ARG A 39 -9.70 0.38 -0.89
C ARG A 39 -9.70 -1.14 -1.00
N VAL A 40 -8.66 -1.67 -1.61
CA VAL A 40 -8.35 -3.09 -1.64
C VAL A 40 -6.98 -3.30 -0.99
N ASP A 41 -6.89 -4.17 0.00
CA ASP A 41 -5.64 -4.51 0.67
C ASP A 41 -5.13 -5.88 0.19
N PHE A 42 -3.82 -6.05 0.16
CA PHE A 42 -3.17 -7.28 -0.29
C PHE A 42 -2.43 -7.95 0.87
N GLY A 43 -2.69 -9.25 1.07
CA GLY A 43 -1.93 -10.09 1.99
C GLY A 43 -0.88 -10.91 1.24
N ILE A 44 0.37 -10.90 1.71
CA ILE A 44 1.50 -11.61 1.09
C ILE A 44 2.22 -12.42 2.17
N VAL A 45 2.32 -13.72 1.97
CA VAL A 45 3.17 -14.59 2.81
C VAL A 45 4.59 -14.52 2.25
N VAL A 46 5.56 -14.21 3.13
CA VAL A 46 6.96 -14.03 2.77
C VAL A 46 7.86 -15.01 3.52
N SER A 47 8.99 -15.38 2.91
CA SER A 47 9.95 -16.30 3.52
C SER A 47 10.81 -15.63 4.61
N ASP A 48 11.04 -14.31 4.49
CA ASP A 48 11.81 -13.49 5.41
C ASP A 48 11.15 -12.13 5.54
N ILE A 49 10.50 -11.90 6.69
CA ILE A 49 9.66 -10.69 6.90
C ILE A 49 10.49 -9.41 6.95
N ASP A 50 11.74 -9.47 7.40
CA ASP A 50 12.60 -8.29 7.49
C ASP A 50 13.15 -7.89 6.13
N LYS A 51 13.58 -8.86 5.30
CA LYS A 51 13.97 -8.60 3.91
C LYS A 51 12.82 -8.06 3.09
N ALA A 52 11.63 -8.66 3.22
CA ALA A 52 10.44 -8.18 2.54
C ALA A 52 10.10 -6.75 2.98
N ALA A 53 10.10 -6.47 4.29
CA ALA A 53 9.84 -5.12 4.81
C ALA A 53 10.83 -4.08 4.25
N GLN A 54 12.12 -4.40 4.20
CA GLN A 54 13.13 -3.52 3.60
C GLN A 54 12.84 -3.25 2.13
N PHE A 55 12.42 -4.25 1.37
CA PHE A 55 12.05 -4.09 -0.04
C PHE A 55 10.83 -3.17 -0.19
N TYR A 56 9.72 -3.45 0.49
CA TYR A 56 8.50 -2.64 0.39
C TYR A 56 8.73 -1.20 0.84
N LYS A 57 9.55 -0.98 1.86
CA LYS A 57 9.89 0.35 2.36
C LYS A 57 10.92 1.08 1.49
N ASN A 58 12.05 0.46 1.19
CA ASN A 58 13.19 1.15 0.59
C ASN A 58 13.15 1.11 -0.94
N ALA A 59 12.74 0.00 -1.56
CA ALA A 59 12.65 -0.12 -3.01
C ALA A 59 11.35 0.46 -3.56
N LEU A 60 10.21 0.17 -2.93
CA LEU A 60 8.91 0.69 -3.39
C LEU A 60 8.57 2.04 -2.76
N GLY A 61 9.16 2.40 -1.62
CA GLY A 61 8.92 3.67 -0.94
C GLY A 61 7.61 3.70 -0.17
N LEU A 62 7.10 2.54 0.26
CA LEU A 62 5.89 2.47 1.08
C LEU A 62 6.16 2.90 2.52
N VAL A 63 5.13 3.41 3.17
CA VAL A 63 5.17 3.82 4.58
C VAL A 63 4.74 2.66 5.45
N GLU A 64 5.63 2.20 6.33
CA GLU A 64 5.28 1.20 7.35
C GLU A 64 4.46 1.86 8.45
N VAL A 65 3.34 1.23 8.80
CA VAL A 65 2.45 1.65 9.89
C VAL A 65 2.31 0.53 10.91
N GLU A 66 1.59 0.80 12.00
CA GLU A 66 1.37 -0.19 13.06
C GLU A 66 0.78 -1.49 12.48
N GLY A 67 1.44 -2.61 12.80
CA GLY A 67 1.01 -3.96 12.48
C GLY A 67 0.11 -4.55 13.56
N PHE A 68 -0.25 -5.82 13.42
CA PHE A 68 -1.08 -6.50 14.40
C PHE A 68 -0.81 -8.01 14.44
N ASP A 69 -1.17 -8.63 15.56
CA ASP A 69 -1.08 -10.07 15.75
C ASP A 69 -2.42 -10.75 15.46
N VAL A 70 -2.36 -11.92 14.81
CA VAL A 70 -3.51 -12.80 14.59
C VAL A 70 -3.32 -14.05 15.47
N PRO A 71 -4.12 -14.24 16.51
CA PRO A 71 -4.07 -15.43 17.36
C PRO A 71 -4.43 -16.71 16.57
N ALA A 72 -3.92 -17.85 17.04
CA ALA A 72 -4.14 -19.13 16.39
C ALA A 72 -5.61 -19.50 16.20
N ASP A 73 -6.43 -19.27 17.22
CA ASP A 73 -7.87 -19.53 17.18
C ASP A 73 -8.62 -18.62 16.18
N MET A 74 -8.23 -17.34 16.07
CA MET A 74 -8.76 -16.44 15.06
C MET A 74 -8.37 -16.90 13.65
N GLY A 75 -7.09 -17.26 13.44
CA GLY A 75 -6.61 -17.80 12.16
C GLY A 75 -7.41 -19.03 11.71
N ARG A 76 -7.63 -19.97 12.64
CA ARG A 76 -8.44 -21.17 12.40
C ARG A 76 -9.92 -20.85 12.13
N ASN A 77 -10.53 -20.02 12.97
CA ASN A 77 -11.99 -19.74 12.88
C ASN A 77 -12.35 -18.92 11.64
N SER A 78 -11.42 -18.08 11.16
CA SER A 78 -11.57 -17.34 9.89
C SER A 78 -11.18 -18.13 8.64
N GLY A 79 -10.55 -19.30 8.80
CA GLY A 79 -10.03 -20.08 7.69
C GLY A 79 -8.74 -19.55 7.07
N LEU A 80 -8.07 -18.56 7.70
CA LEU A 80 -6.83 -17.98 7.20
C LEU A 80 -5.63 -18.88 7.43
N SER A 81 -5.60 -19.63 8.52
CA SER A 81 -4.52 -20.57 8.84
C SER A 81 -5.07 -21.81 9.57
N ASP A 82 -4.29 -22.88 9.55
CA ASP A 82 -4.54 -24.14 10.27
C ASP A 82 -4.09 -24.06 11.74
N ASN A 83 -4.62 -23.10 12.48
CA ASN A 83 -4.24 -22.83 13.87
C ASN A 83 -2.80 -22.29 14.05
N GLN A 84 -2.23 -21.65 13.04
CA GLN A 84 -0.96 -20.95 13.14
C GLN A 84 -1.18 -19.50 13.53
N PRO A 85 -0.61 -18.99 14.64
CA PRO A 85 -0.60 -17.57 14.94
C PRO A 85 0.43 -16.87 14.03
N PHE A 86 0.18 -15.61 13.69
CA PHE A 86 1.10 -14.83 12.87
C PHE A 86 1.02 -13.35 13.17
N HIS A 87 2.13 -12.66 12.94
CA HIS A 87 2.22 -11.21 12.97
C HIS A 87 2.10 -10.64 11.56
N VAL A 88 1.36 -9.54 11.41
CA VAL A 88 1.16 -8.81 10.17
C VAL A 88 1.89 -7.47 10.25
N ARG A 89 2.84 -7.21 9.35
CA ARG A 89 3.40 -5.87 9.12
C ARG A 89 2.64 -5.20 8.00
N VAL A 90 2.32 -3.92 8.17
CA VAL A 90 1.42 -3.18 7.27
C VAL A 90 2.16 -2.02 6.62
N PHE A 91 2.05 -1.92 5.30
CA PHE A 91 2.67 -0.88 4.49
C PHE A 91 1.61 -0.15 3.67
N LYS A 92 1.61 1.18 3.70
CA LYS A 92 0.70 2.04 2.93
C LYS A 92 1.41 2.67 1.73
N VAL A 93 0.67 2.87 0.64
CA VAL A 93 1.16 3.59 -0.54
C VAL A 93 1.33 5.09 -0.25
N ALA A 94 0.51 5.63 0.66
CA ALA A 94 0.55 7.02 1.10
C ALA A 94 0.11 7.10 2.56
N ASP A 95 0.44 8.21 3.23
CA ASP A 95 -0.08 8.52 4.58
C ASP A 95 -1.52 9.05 4.48
N ASP A 96 -2.44 8.14 4.13
CA ASP A 96 -3.87 8.36 3.98
C ASP A 96 -4.61 7.15 4.56
N GLU A 97 -5.73 7.37 5.26
CA GLU A 97 -6.52 6.28 5.86
C GLU A 97 -7.13 5.34 4.82
N ASN A 98 -7.44 5.87 3.62
CA ASN A 98 -8.02 5.13 2.50
C ASN A 98 -6.96 4.58 1.52
N ALA A 99 -5.67 4.78 1.80
CA ALA A 99 -4.63 4.24 0.96
C ALA A 99 -4.62 2.71 0.99
N THR A 100 -4.44 2.09 -0.17
CA THR A 100 -4.20 0.64 -0.30
C THR A 100 -3.05 0.20 0.60
N GLN A 101 -3.24 -0.93 1.27
CA GLN A 101 -2.24 -1.52 2.16
C GLN A 101 -1.68 -2.82 1.58
N VAL A 102 -0.37 -2.99 1.73
CA VAL A 102 0.30 -4.27 1.57
C VAL A 102 0.60 -4.82 2.96
N LYS A 103 0.07 -5.99 3.25
CA LYS A 103 0.19 -6.69 4.53
C LYS A 103 1.11 -7.89 4.33
N ILE A 104 2.26 -7.91 4.97
CA ILE A 104 3.19 -9.04 4.87
C ILE A 104 3.20 -9.84 6.16
N MET A 105 3.31 -11.15 6.03
CA MET A 105 3.34 -12.09 7.15
C MET A 105 4.28 -13.26 6.90
N GLN A 106 4.87 -13.80 7.96
CA GLN A 106 5.75 -14.96 7.89
C GLN A 106 5.27 -16.05 8.85
N PHE A 107 5.22 -17.29 8.35
CA PHE A 107 4.90 -18.48 9.14
C PHE A 107 6.17 -19.30 9.36
N LYS A 108 6.88 -19.07 10.46
CA LYS A 108 8.16 -19.78 10.75
C LYS A 108 7.94 -21.27 11.01
N GLY A 109 6.81 -21.63 11.66
CA GLY A 109 6.46 -23.03 11.98
C GLY A 109 5.80 -23.79 10.81
N ALA A 110 5.32 -23.08 9.80
CA ALA A 110 4.62 -23.65 8.64
C ALA A 110 4.97 -22.88 7.36
N PRO A 111 6.24 -22.97 6.90
CA PRO A 111 6.70 -22.18 5.75
C PRO A 111 5.94 -22.59 4.48
N GLY A 112 5.52 -21.59 3.70
CA GLY A 112 4.85 -21.78 2.43
C GLY A 112 5.79 -22.34 1.35
N LYS A 113 5.19 -22.87 0.28
CA LYS A 113 5.91 -23.26 -0.93
C LYS A 113 6.03 -22.06 -1.87
N ARG A 114 7.19 -21.92 -2.52
CA ARG A 114 7.38 -20.90 -3.56
C ARG A 114 6.48 -21.19 -4.76
N VAL A 115 5.85 -20.13 -5.25
CA VAL A 115 5.08 -20.16 -6.51
C VAL A 115 6.04 -19.95 -7.68
N ASP A 116 5.82 -20.63 -8.80
CA ASP A 116 6.58 -20.33 -10.02
C ASP A 116 6.13 -18.95 -10.56
N ASN A 117 7.02 -18.00 -10.42
CA ASN A 117 6.86 -16.63 -10.87
C ASN A 117 7.75 -16.31 -12.10
N THR A 118 8.21 -17.32 -12.86
CA THR A 118 9.03 -17.11 -14.06
C THR A 118 8.35 -16.14 -15.02
N PHE A 119 7.08 -16.41 -15.33
CA PHE A 119 6.22 -15.54 -16.12
C PHE A 119 4.82 -15.44 -15.48
N ILE A 120 4.01 -14.47 -15.91
CA ILE A 120 2.65 -14.28 -15.39
C ILE A 120 1.75 -15.51 -15.58
N HIS A 121 2.00 -16.32 -16.60
CA HIS A 121 1.23 -17.52 -16.93
C HIS A 121 1.81 -18.82 -16.33
N SER A 122 2.93 -18.74 -15.57
CA SER A 122 3.56 -19.95 -15.00
C SER A 122 2.74 -20.60 -13.89
N SER A 123 1.87 -19.84 -13.22
CA SER A 123 0.99 -20.35 -12.16
C SER A 123 -0.33 -19.62 -12.14
N PHE A 124 -1.38 -20.27 -11.63
CA PHE A 124 -2.66 -19.61 -11.38
C PHE A 124 -2.62 -18.76 -10.11
N GLY A 125 -3.55 -17.81 -10.00
CA GLY A 125 -3.74 -16.92 -8.85
C GLY A 125 -3.34 -15.47 -9.12
N ILE A 126 -3.24 -14.66 -8.08
CA ILE A 126 -2.76 -13.28 -8.16
C ILE A 126 -1.30 -13.31 -8.60
N ARG A 127 -0.98 -12.62 -9.69
CA ARG A 127 0.34 -12.71 -10.32
C ARG A 127 1.24 -11.51 -10.09
N TYR A 128 0.65 -10.32 -9.95
CA TYR A 128 1.40 -9.08 -9.73
C TYR A 128 0.57 -8.06 -8.95
N LEU A 129 1.27 -7.08 -8.40
CA LEU A 129 0.71 -5.85 -7.86
C LEU A 129 1.17 -4.69 -8.73
N THR A 130 0.28 -3.76 -9.07
CA THR A 130 0.64 -2.56 -9.84
C THR A 130 0.67 -1.33 -8.95
N PHE A 131 1.79 -0.63 -8.93
CA PHE A 131 1.94 0.67 -8.29
C PHE A 131 2.11 1.75 -9.33
N TYR A 132 1.25 2.77 -9.27
CA TYR A 132 1.36 3.94 -10.13
C TYR A 132 2.34 4.94 -9.54
N VAL A 133 3.38 5.29 -10.30
CA VAL A 133 4.47 6.15 -9.86
C VAL A 133 4.49 7.46 -10.62
N GLN A 134 4.96 8.53 -9.97
CA GLN A 134 5.03 9.85 -10.60
C GLN A 134 6.18 10.00 -11.60
N ASP A 135 7.21 9.13 -11.49
CA ASP A 135 8.37 9.07 -12.35
C ASP A 135 8.93 7.65 -12.35
N ILE A 136 8.80 6.98 -13.48
CA ILE A 136 9.23 5.59 -13.63
C ILE A 136 10.75 5.43 -13.57
N ALA A 137 11.51 6.41 -14.06
CA ALA A 137 12.97 6.35 -14.04
C ALA A 137 13.49 6.46 -12.59
N ALA A 138 12.97 7.40 -11.81
CA ALA A 138 13.31 7.56 -10.39
C ALA A 138 12.88 6.34 -9.56
N ALA A 139 11.72 5.75 -9.85
CA ALA A 139 11.25 4.54 -9.17
C ALA A 139 12.13 3.33 -9.48
N ALA A 140 12.49 3.09 -10.74
CA ALA A 140 13.38 2.01 -11.14
C ALA A 140 14.78 2.15 -10.51
N GLU A 141 15.31 3.38 -10.45
CA GLU A 141 16.58 3.66 -9.81
C GLU A 141 16.55 3.45 -8.28
N ARG A 142 15.46 3.80 -7.63
CA ARG A 142 15.25 3.51 -6.20
C ARG A 142 15.28 2.01 -5.93
N VAL A 143 14.62 1.21 -6.77
CA VAL A 143 14.65 -0.26 -6.70
C VAL A 143 16.08 -0.77 -6.80
N ARG A 144 16.87 -0.32 -7.80
CA ARG A 144 18.27 -0.75 -7.99
C ARG A 144 19.15 -0.38 -6.79
N ARG A 145 19.02 0.84 -6.28
CA ARG A 145 19.77 1.30 -5.08
C ARG A 145 19.43 0.49 -3.82
N ALA A 146 18.21 0.00 -3.71
CA ALA A 146 17.79 -0.88 -2.61
C ALA A 146 18.18 -2.35 -2.85
N GLY A 147 18.98 -2.66 -3.87
CA GLY A 147 19.41 -4.03 -4.19
C GLY A 147 18.37 -4.87 -4.94
N GLY A 148 17.27 -4.26 -5.38
CA GLY A 148 16.25 -4.91 -6.19
C GLY A 148 16.63 -4.97 -7.68
N THR A 149 15.96 -5.82 -8.42
CA THR A 149 16.19 -6.02 -9.86
C THR A 149 14.97 -5.61 -10.66
N VAL A 150 15.20 -4.72 -11.65
CA VAL A 150 14.24 -4.46 -12.72
C VAL A 150 14.43 -5.57 -13.76
N ILE A 151 13.39 -6.33 -14.04
CA ILE A 151 13.49 -7.46 -14.98
C ILE A 151 13.37 -7.00 -16.44
N ALA A 152 13.97 -7.81 -17.31
CA ALA A 152 14.05 -7.58 -18.75
C ALA A 152 14.65 -6.20 -19.09
N ASN A 153 14.14 -5.52 -20.10
CA ASN A 153 14.61 -4.24 -20.58
C ASN A 153 13.87 -3.02 -19.98
N GLY A 154 13.15 -3.24 -18.85
CA GLY A 154 12.36 -2.16 -18.23
C GLY A 154 13.20 -0.98 -17.72
N PRO A 155 12.61 0.22 -17.66
CA PRO A 155 11.26 0.58 -18.08
C PRO A 155 11.07 0.58 -19.61
N VAL A 156 9.94 0.02 -20.08
CA VAL A 156 9.53 0.03 -21.49
C VAL A 156 8.30 0.94 -21.65
N GLU A 157 8.23 1.69 -22.76
CA GLU A 157 7.06 2.49 -23.09
C GLU A 157 5.89 1.59 -23.46
N LEU A 158 4.71 1.88 -22.92
CA LEU A 158 3.49 1.19 -23.32
C LEU A 158 3.11 1.55 -24.76
N PRO A 159 2.40 0.66 -25.49
CA PRO A 159 1.86 1.00 -26.79
C PRO A 159 1.07 2.32 -26.75
N LYS A 160 1.27 3.17 -27.76
CA LYS A 160 0.63 4.49 -27.81
C LYS A 160 -0.90 4.44 -27.80
N GLU A 161 -1.44 3.36 -28.34
CA GLU A 161 -2.87 3.08 -28.38
C GLU A 161 -3.45 2.76 -26.99
N LEU A 162 -2.59 2.29 -26.07
CA LEU A 162 -2.98 1.97 -24.70
C LEU A 162 -2.78 3.15 -23.76
N ALA A 163 -1.57 3.73 -23.74
CA ALA A 163 -1.25 4.85 -22.86
C ALA A 163 0.02 5.59 -23.36
N PRO A 164 -0.09 6.62 -24.19
CA PRO A 164 1.06 7.33 -24.74
C PRO A 164 1.87 8.02 -23.63
N GLY A 165 3.20 7.87 -23.68
CA GLY A 165 4.12 8.49 -22.71
C GLY A 165 4.12 7.83 -21.33
N VAL A 166 3.45 6.70 -21.16
CA VAL A 166 3.46 5.89 -19.94
C VAL A 166 4.41 4.71 -20.13
N PHE A 167 5.18 4.42 -19.10
CA PHE A 167 6.17 3.34 -19.07
C PHE A 167 5.82 2.31 -18.02
N LEU A 168 6.24 1.07 -18.24
CA LEU A 168 6.13 -0.07 -17.35
C LEU A 168 7.52 -0.59 -16.99
N ALA A 169 7.76 -0.84 -15.72
CA ALA A 169 8.88 -1.64 -15.23
C ALA A 169 8.35 -2.74 -14.31
N VAL A 170 8.79 -3.96 -14.50
CA VAL A 170 8.49 -5.07 -13.59
C VAL A 170 9.71 -5.34 -12.73
N VAL A 171 9.48 -5.46 -11.43
CA VAL A 171 10.50 -5.80 -10.44
C VAL A 171 10.08 -7.04 -9.65
N ARG A 172 10.99 -7.66 -8.93
CA ARG A 172 10.69 -8.79 -8.05
C ARG A 172 10.95 -8.41 -6.60
N ASP A 173 10.04 -8.82 -5.73
CA ASP A 173 10.30 -8.79 -4.30
C ASP A 173 11.30 -9.92 -3.90
N PRO A 174 11.76 -10.01 -2.64
CA PRO A 174 12.71 -11.04 -2.20
C PRO A 174 12.22 -12.48 -2.38
N ASP A 175 10.93 -12.71 -2.45
CA ASP A 175 10.33 -14.03 -2.70
C ASP A 175 10.02 -14.29 -4.18
N GLY A 176 10.34 -13.34 -5.05
CA GLY A 176 10.16 -13.44 -6.49
C GLY A 176 8.78 -13.04 -6.98
N ASN A 177 7.93 -12.48 -6.11
CA ASN A 177 6.63 -11.94 -6.53
C ASN A 177 6.83 -10.77 -7.48
N MET A 178 6.00 -10.71 -8.52
CA MET A 178 6.09 -9.64 -9.51
C MET A 178 5.39 -8.38 -8.99
N VAL A 179 6.09 -7.25 -9.15
CA VAL A 179 5.56 -5.92 -8.87
C VAL A 179 5.75 -5.07 -10.11
N GLU A 180 4.66 -4.53 -10.62
CA GLU A 180 4.67 -3.56 -11.72
C GLU A 180 4.76 -2.14 -11.17
N LEU A 181 5.63 -1.34 -11.78
CA LEU A 181 5.69 0.10 -11.61
C LEU A 181 5.23 0.73 -12.91
N VAL A 182 4.22 1.58 -12.86
CA VAL A 182 3.61 2.21 -14.04
C VAL A 182 3.60 3.72 -13.86
N GLY A 183 4.08 4.46 -14.83
CA GLY A 183 4.06 5.91 -14.76
C GLY A 183 4.79 6.60 -15.90
N PRO A 184 4.72 7.95 -15.96
CA PRO A 184 5.47 8.73 -16.94
C PRO A 184 6.97 8.70 -16.63
N LYS A 185 7.78 8.96 -17.64
CA LYS A 185 9.21 9.26 -17.47
C LYS A 185 9.36 10.78 -17.46
N LYS A 186 9.74 11.34 -16.31
CA LYS A 186 10.08 12.76 -16.21
C LYS A 186 11.41 13.02 -16.91
N GLN A 187 11.47 14.17 -17.56
CA GLN A 187 12.70 14.68 -18.18
C GLN A 187 13.66 15.22 -17.13
#